data_7f0a264a6e778a138f383cb83ef10f81
#
_entry.id   7f0a264a6e778a138f383cb83ef10f81
#
_cell.length_a   1.000
_cell.length_b   1.000
_cell.length_c   1.000
_cell.angle_alpha   90.00
_cell.angle_beta   90.00
_cell.angle_gamma   90.00
#
_symmetry.space_group_name_H-M   'P 1'
#
loop_
_entity.id
_entity.type
_entity.pdbx_description
1 polymer ?
#
loop_
_entity_poly.entity_id
_entity_poly.type
_entity_poly.pdbx_seq_one_letter_code
_entity_poly.pdbx_strand_id
1 'polypeptide(L)'
;KRPRGISIFEDCWDSSLIGNFTSCGIEYVLLEKSLIPENKLKFLPIVSSELGKSIDIIPYYPEFVPSKNDSPESFINKIVEEVSFVEKKDKYIQYEPDRLVTINLSHKEIVSLIESKWFEKLDEYLQKDEEKKIILSTPSLFRKNKPYKIPAYISSGINKNVIRYIDSISGKNVNKNYTIHSFMDFLPQGYKLYCRILYLSMLINQIKNDKMRKRDAKEKLWAAQNGNCIISNETSIGFTSFYRQNAYKNLMDVEKISRESCEFTESVDSFDYNNDGFNEYI
;
A
#
# COMPACT_ATOMS: atom_id res chain seq x y z
N LYS A 1 15.98 13.68 1.41
CA LYS A 1 14.63 14.20 1.75
C LYS A 1 13.84 13.08 2.42
N ARG A 2 13.08 13.41 3.46
CA ARG A 2 12.20 12.43 4.12
C ARG A 2 10.97 12.17 3.26
N PRO A 3 10.57 10.90 3.04
CA PRO A 3 9.32 10.59 2.34
C PRO A 3 8.12 11.11 3.14
N ARG A 4 7.12 11.63 2.43
CA ARG A 4 5.89 12.17 3.03
C ARG A 4 4.66 11.36 2.68
N GLY A 5 4.72 10.55 1.64
CA GLY A 5 3.63 9.69 1.19
C GLY A 5 4.05 8.25 1.12
N ILE A 6 3.07 7.37 1.17
CA ILE A 6 3.23 5.93 1.06
C ILE A 6 2.17 5.34 0.13
N SER A 7 2.55 4.36 -0.66
CA SER A 7 1.64 3.40 -1.29
C SER A 7 1.76 2.09 -0.53
N ILE A 8 0.65 1.55 -0.09
CA ILE A 8 0.63 0.32 0.70
C ILE A 8 0.63 -0.86 -0.26
N PHE A 9 1.43 -1.88 0.08
CA PHE A 9 1.48 -3.11 -0.71
C PHE A 9 0.09 -3.77 -0.78
N GLU A 10 -0.36 -4.05 -2.01
CA GLU A 10 -1.68 -4.64 -2.31
C GLU A 10 -2.86 -3.91 -1.64
N ASP A 11 -2.68 -2.62 -1.36
CA ASP A 11 -3.67 -1.77 -0.68
C ASP A 11 -4.20 -2.38 0.64
N CYS A 12 -3.37 -3.13 1.36
CA CYS A 12 -3.74 -3.70 2.66
C CYS A 12 -3.93 -2.57 3.68
N TRP A 13 -5.13 -2.02 3.72
CA TRP A 13 -5.48 -0.89 4.56
C TRP A 13 -6.09 -1.34 5.88
N ASP A 14 -5.68 -0.68 6.96
CA ASP A 14 -6.33 -0.70 8.26
C ASP A 14 -6.20 0.67 8.91
N SER A 15 -7.27 1.16 9.56
CA SER A 15 -7.28 2.48 10.19
C SER A 15 -6.27 2.61 11.33
N SER A 16 -5.90 1.52 12.00
CA SER A 16 -4.87 1.50 13.04
C SER A 16 -3.48 1.91 12.54
N LEU A 17 -3.22 1.78 11.24
CA LEU A 17 -1.97 2.21 10.61
C LEU A 17 -1.77 3.73 10.63
N ILE A 18 -2.86 4.51 10.76
CA ILE A 18 -2.81 5.98 10.80
C ILE A 18 -1.86 6.47 11.89
N GLY A 19 -1.96 5.86 13.08
CA GLY A 19 -1.10 6.19 14.20
C GLY A 19 0.39 5.98 13.90
N ASN A 20 0.72 4.88 13.26
CA ASN A 20 2.08 4.51 12.90
C ASN A 20 2.62 5.41 11.78
N PHE A 21 1.85 5.62 10.72
CA PHE A 21 2.24 6.46 9.59
C PHE A 21 2.51 7.90 10.03
N THR A 22 1.61 8.50 10.80
CA THR A 22 1.79 9.87 11.29
C THR A 22 2.99 10.00 12.22
N SER A 23 3.26 9.00 13.07
CA SER A 23 4.44 8.95 13.93
C SER A 23 5.75 8.84 13.14
N CYS A 24 5.71 8.20 11.97
CA CYS A 24 6.81 8.14 11.01
C CYS A 24 6.90 9.40 10.13
N GLY A 25 5.97 10.37 10.26
CA GLY A 25 5.92 11.61 9.49
C GLY A 25 5.42 11.41 8.06
N ILE A 26 4.68 10.33 7.81
CA ILE A 26 3.91 10.14 6.59
C ILE A 26 2.66 11.02 6.70
N GLU A 27 2.39 11.75 5.65
CA GLU A 27 1.34 12.76 5.59
C GLU A 27 0.16 12.34 4.71
N TYR A 28 0.39 11.42 3.76
CA TYR A 28 -0.65 10.90 2.89
C TYR A 28 -0.39 9.45 2.46
N VAL A 29 -1.48 8.76 2.13
CA VAL A 29 -1.49 7.38 1.63
C VAL A 29 -2.20 7.34 0.29
N LEU A 30 -1.63 6.61 -0.67
CA LEU A 30 -2.30 6.27 -1.92
C LEU A 30 -3.08 4.96 -1.71
N LEU A 31 -4.38 4.97 -2.01
CA LEU A 31 -5.25 3.79 -1.91
C LEU A 31 -6.07 3.61 -3.18
N GLU A 32 -6.33 2.37 -3.56
CA GLU A 32 -7.24 2.09 -4.65
C GLU A 32 -8.66 2.54 -4.31
N LYS A 33 -9.32 3.17 -5.26
CA LYS A 33 -10.70 3.65 -5.16
C LYS A 33 -11.69 2.60 -4.64
N SER A 34 -11.46 1.33 -4.90
CA SER A 34 -12.36 0.25 -4.47
C SER A 34 -12.47 0.06 -2.97
N LEU A 35 -11.49 0.55 -2.20
CA LEU A 35 -11.51 0.54 -0.74
C LEU A 35 -12.27 1.74 -0.14
N ILE A 36 -12.57 2.74 -0.95
CA ILE A 36 -13.20 3.97 -0.50
C ILE A 36 -14.71 3.84 -0.57
N PRO A 37 -15.44 4.13 0.53
CA PRO A 37 -16.89 4.05 0.53
C PRO A 37 -17.48 5.06 -0.45
N GLU A 38 -18.37 4.57 -1.29
CA GLU A 38 -19.31 5.26 -2.17
C GLU A 38 -18.85 6.33 -3.19
N ASN A 39 -19.65 6.41 -4.24
CA ASN A 39 -19.50 7.27 -5.41
C ASN A 39 -19.50 8.79 -5.13
N LYS A 40 -19.92 9.22 -3.96
CA LYS A 40 -19.97 10.65 -3.57
C LYS A 40 -18.60 11.27 -3.34
N LEU A 41 -17.58 10.43 -3.09
CA LEU A 41 -16.21 10.86 -2.80
C LEU A 41 -15.28 10.78 -4.00
N LYS A 42 -15.84 10.54 -5.18
CA LYS A 42 -15.06 10.35 -6.40
C LYS A 42 -14.30 11.62 -6.75
N PHE A 43 -13.01 11.45 -7.05
CA PHE A 43 -12.08 12.52 -7.42
C PHE A 43 -11.79 13.57 -6.35
N LEU A 44 -12.11 13.30 -5.10
CA LEU A 44 -11.80 14.18 -3.99
C LEU A 44 -10.79 13.55 -3.04
N PRO A 45 -9.85 14.33 -2.52
CA PRO A 45 -8.98 13.86 -1.46
C PRO A 45 -9.78 13.68 -0.17
N ILE A 46 -9.44 12.66 0.58
CA ILE A 46 -10.13 12.26 1.81
C ILE A 46 -9.19 12.49 2.98
N VAL A 47 -9.73 12.83 4.14
CA VAL A 47 -9.03 12.75 5.41
C VAL A 47 -9.64 11.64 6.26
N SER A 48 -8.83 10.68 6.66
CA SER A 48 -9.23 9.63 7.60
C SER A 48 -8.56 9.85 8.95
N SER A 49 -9.28 9.55 10.02
CA SER A 49 -8.82 9.82 11.38
C SER A 49 -9.03 8.60 12.28
N GLU A 50 -8.05 8.36 13.15
CA GLU A 50 -8.10 7.30 14.14
C GLU A 50 -7.36 7.75 15.40
N LEU A 51 -7.98 7.56 16.58
CA LEU A 51 -7.42 7.89 17.89
C LEU A 51 -6.79 9.31 17.95
N GLY A 52 -7.46 10.30 17.38
CA GLY A 52 -7.03 11.71 17.40
C GLY A 52 -5.90 12.05 16.43
N LYS A 53 -5.45 11.11 15.60
CA LYS A 53 -4.52 11.35 14.51
C LYS A 53 -5.23 11.28 13.18
N SER A 54 -4.77 12.04 12.19
CA SER A 54 -5.38 12.07 10.86
C SER A 54 -4.33 11.98 9.76
N ILE A 55 -4.71 11.38 8.64
CA ILE A 55 -3.88 11.25 7.45
C ILE A 55 -4.71 11.52 6.20
N ASP A 56 -4.07 12.10 5.19
CA ASP A 56 -4.71 12.29 3.89
C ASP A 56 -4.71 10.99 3.09
N ILE A 57 -5.86 10.64 2.55
CA ILE A 57 -6.00 9.53 1.61
C ILE A 57 -6.21 10.12 0.22
N ILE A 58 -5.35 9.73 -0.69
CA ILE A 58 -5.41 10.11 -2.10
C ILE A 58 -5.83 8.88 -2.89
N PRO A 59 -7.08 8.85 -3.38
CA PRO A 59 -7.57 7.75 -4.19
C PRO A 59 -6.82 7.66 -5.52
N TYR A 60 -6.46 6.44 -5.96
CA TYR A 60 -6.06 6.22 -7.33
C TYR A 60 -7.09 5.36 -8.08
N TYR A 61 -7.13 5.52 -9.39
CA TYR A 61 -8.20 5.02 -10.25
C TYR A 61 -7.63 4.06 -11.30
N PRO A 62 -7.75 2.72 -11.09
CA PRO A 62 -7.22 1.73 -12.03
C PRO A 62 -7.83 1.80 -13.43
N GLU A 63 -9.05 2.36 -13.54
CA GLU A 63 -9.74 2.53 -14.82
C GLU A 63 -9.13 3.61 -15.73
N PHE A 64 -8.28 4.49 -15.17
CA PHE A 64 -7.60 5.54 -15.93
C PHE A 64 -6.13 5.17 -16.18
N VAL A 65 -5.92 4.08 -16.88
CA VAL A 65 -4.58 3.71 -17.36
C VAL A 65 -4.55 3.95 -18.86
N PRO A 66 -3.68 4.86 -19.38
CA PRO A 66 -3.58 5.09 -20.80
C PRO A 66 -2.97 3.87 -21.51
N SER A 67 -3.50 3.55 -22.69
CA SER A 67 -2.90 2.57 -23.57
C SER A 67 -1.93 3.24 -24.54
N LYS A 68 -0.93 2.50 -25.03
CA LYS A 68 0.00 2.99 -26.08
C LYS A 68 -0.72 3.43 -27.36
N ASN A 69 -1.93 2.96 -27.59
CA ASN A 69 -2.74 3.29 -28.76
C ASN A 69 -3.64 4.51 -28.53
N ASP A 70 -3.80 4.95 -27.28
CA ASP A 70 -4.64 6.10 -26.96
C ASP A 70 -3.87 7.39 -27.24
N SER A 71 -4.53 8.36 -27.93
CA SER A 71 -3.95 9.68 -27.98
C SER A 71 -4.08 10.36 -26.61
N PRO A 72 -3.09 11.18 -26.19
CA PRO A 72 -3.17 11.93 -24.94
C PRO A 72 -4.44 12.80 -24.85
N GLU A 73 -4.85 13.42 -25.96
CA GLU A 73 -6.07 14.19 -26.05
C GLU A 73 -7.34 13.37 -25.74
N SER A 74 -7.48 12.20 -26.39
CA SER A 74 -8.62 11.31 -26.15
C SER A 74 -8.66 10.83 -24.69
N PHE A 75 -7.49 10.51 -24.14
CA PHE A 75 -7.36 10.07 -22.75
C PHE A 75 -7.74 11.19 -21.77
N ILE A 76 -7.29 12.42 -22.00
CA ILE A 76 -7.62 13.57 -21.15
C ILE A 76 -9.11 13.91 -21.26
N ASN A 77 -9.67 13.92 -22.47
CA ASN A 77 -11.09 14.20 -22.67
C ASN A 77 -11.96 13.17 -21.93
N LYS A 78 -11.61 11.88 -21.95
CA LYS A 78 -12.29 10.85 -21.18
C LYS A 78 -12.28 11.15 -19.67
N ILE A 79 -11.15 11.60 -19.11
CA ILE A 79 -11.05 11.98 -17.69
C ILE A 79 -11.94 13.20 -17.41
N VAL A 80 -11.86 14.24 -18.23
CA VAL A 80 -12.62 15.48 -18.07
C VAL A 80 -14.13 15.21 -18.13
N GLU A 81 -14.58 14.37 -19.07
CA GLU A 81 -15.98 13.97 -19.19
C GLU A 81 -16.48 13.25 -17.92
N GLU A 82 -15.70 12.31 -17.40
CA GLU A 82 -16.07 11.54 -16.23
C GLU A 82 -16.10 12.43 -14.97
N VAL A 83 -15.14 13.35 -14.82
CA VAL A 83 -15.12 14.33 -13.73
C VAL A 83 -16.33 15.25 -13.81
N SER A 84 -16.62 15.82 -14.98
CA SER A 84 -17.77 16.72 -15.20
C SER A 84 -19.12 16.02 -14.95
N PHE A 85 -19.21 14.72 -15.26
CA PHE A 85 -20.42 13.93 -14.97
C PHE A 85 -20.65 13.78 -13.46
N VAL A 86 -19.57 13.57 -12.69
CA VAL A 86 -19.67 13.47 -11.23
C VAL A 86 -20.05 14.81 -10.62
N GLU A 87 -19.45 15.91 -11.07
CA GLU A 87 -19.76 17.27 -10.58
C GLU A 87 -21.24 17.63 -10.74
N LYS A 88 -21.84 17.32 -11.88
CA LYS A 88 -23.27 17.55 -12.12
C LYS A 88 -24.21 16.80 -11.17
N LYS A 89 -23.76 15.68 -10.60
CA LYS A 89 -24.52 14.87 -9.62
C LYS A 89 -24.34 15.34 -8.19
N ASP A 90 -23.23 16.00 -7.88
CA ASP A 90 -22.87 16.42 -6.52
C ASP A 90 -23.52 17.77 -6.15
N LYS A 91 -24.85 17.87 -6.24
CA LYS A 91 -25.62 19.11 -5.95
C LYS A 91 -25.48 19.67 -4.52
N TYR A 92 -24.82 18.96 -3.63
CA TYR A 92 -24.67 19.33 -2.22
C TYR A 92 -23.34 19.99 -1.87
N ILE A 93 -22.41 20.09 -2.81
CA ILE A 93 -21.15 20.77 -2.56
C ILE A 93 -21.30 22.23 -2.97
N GLN A 94 -21.38 23.12 -1.98
CA GLN A 94 -21.52 24.58 -2.19
C GLN A 94 -20.27 25.25 -2.78
N TYR A 95 -19.15 24.55 -2.79
CA TYR A 95 -17.87 24.97 -3.37
C TYR A 95 -17.50 24.01 -4.48
N GLU A 96 -16.95 24.49 -5.57
CA GLU A 96 -16.32 23.69 -6.62
C GLU A 96 -14.89 23.33 -6.15
N PRO A 97 -14.69 22.19 -5.48
CA PRO A 97 -13.35 21.79 -5.06
C PRO A 97 -12.56 21.31 -6.26
N ASP A 98 -11.24 21.58 -6.24
CA ASP A 98 -10.32 20.99 -7.21
C ASP A 98 -10.46 19.47 -7.19
N ARG A 99 -10.76 18.87 -8.32
CA ARG A 99 -10.82 17.41 -8.48
C ARG A 99 -9.43 16.85 -8.75
N LEU A 100 -9.15 15.71 -8.15
CA LEU A 100 -7.88 15.02 -8.27
C LEU A 100 -8.08 13.64 -8.89
N VAL A 101 -7.49 13.42 -10.05
CA VAL A 101 -7.41 12.09 -10.66
C VAL A 101 -5.97 11.58 -10.52
N THR A 102 -5.78 10.58 -9.69
CA THR A 102 -4.47 9.95 -9.49
C THR A 102 -4.41 8.67 -10.32
N ILE A 103 -3.36 8.55 -11.12
CA ILE A 103 -3.12 7.40 -11.99
C ILE A 103 -1.93 6.62 -11.43
N ASN A 104 -2.12 5.33 -11.23
CA ASN A 104 -1.06 4.41 -10.85
C ASN A 104 -0.69 3.54 -12.05
N LEU A 105 0.56 3.65 -12.50
CA LEU A 105 1.07 2.92 -13.65
C LEU A 105 2.03 1.82 -13.20
N SER A 106 1.81 0.61 -13.68
CA SER A 106 2.76 -0.49 -13.51
C SER A 106 4.02 -0.28 -14.35
N HIS A 107 5.10 -0.99 -14.01
CA HIS A 107 6.34 -0.92 -14.78
C HIS A 107 6.12 -1.25 -16.28
N LYS A 108 5.31 -2.26 -16.59
CA LYS A 108 5.00 -2.66 -17.97
C LYS A 108 4.29 -1.56 -18.75
N GLU A 109 3.35 -0.88 -18.12
CA GLU A 109 2.62 0.24 -18.71
C GLU A 109 3.56 1.42 -18.97
N ILE A 110 4.39 1.78 -18.00
CA ILE A 110 5.37 2.87 -18.17
C ILE A 110 6.31 2.58 -19.33
N VAL A 111 6.89 1.39 -19.42
CA VAL A 111 7.78 1.01 -20.52
C VAL A 111 7.05 1.12 -21.86
N SER A 112 5.83 0.58 -21.98
CA SER A 112 5.02 0.64 -23.20
C SER A 112 4.69 2.08 -23.63
N LEU A 113 4.41 2.97 -22.66
CA LEU A 113 4.13 4.38 -22.92
C LEU A 113 5.38 5.15 -23.34
N ILE A 114 6.55 4.82 -22.78
CA ILE A 114 7.84 5.40 -23.20
C ILE A 114 8.17 4.97 -24.64
N GLU A 115 8.06 3.68 -24.95
CA GLU A 115 8.34 3.15 -26.30
C GLU A 115 7.45 3.77 -27.37
N SER A 116 6.19 4.08 -27.04
CA SER A 116 5.24 4.75 -27.95
C SER A 116 5.38 6.26 -27.98
N LYS A 117 6.33 6.84 -27.24
CA LYS A 117 6.50 8.29 -27.07
C LYS A 117 5.23 9.01 -26.58
N TRP A 118 4.43 8.31 -25.79
CA TRP A 118 3.15 8.82 -25.33
C TRP A 118 3.31 10.05 -24.42
N PHE A 119 4.33 10.05 -23.56
CA PHE A 119 4.60 11.18 -22.66
C PHE A 119 5.08 12.43 -23.41
N GLU A 120 5.85 12.29 -24.48
CA GLU A 120 6.26 13.41 -25.33
C GLU A 120 5.03 14.06 -25.99
N LYS A 121 4.13 13.23 -26.53
CA LYS A 121 2.87 13.71 -27.12
C LYS A 121 1.95 14.35 -26.08
N LEU A 122 1.95 13.85 -24.85
CA LEU A 122 1.20 14.45 -23.74
C LEU A 122 1.72 15.86 -23.44
N ASP A 123 3.04 16.02 -23.35
CA ASP A 123 3.65 17.32 -23.10
C ASP A 123 3.33 18.32 -24.21
N GLU A 124 3.44 17.91 -25.47
CA GLU A 124 3.04 18.72 -26.62
C GLU A 124 1.55 19.14 -26.58
N TYR A 125 0.67 18.23 -26.17
CA TYR A 125 -0.76 18.52 -26.04
C TYR A 125 -1.01 19.55 -24.95
N LEU A 126 -0.40 19.36 -23.78
CA LEU A 126 -0.57 20.26 -22.63
C LEU A 126 0.00 21.67 -22.88
N GLN A 127 1.04 21.80 -23.69
CA GLN A 127 1.58 23.10 -24.09
C GLN A 127 0.65 23.87 -25.04
N LYS A 128 -0.16 23.16 -25.82
CA LYS A 128 -1.14 23.73 -26.76
C LYS A 128 -2.50 24.01 -26.12
N ASP A 129 -2.78 23.44 -24.95
CA ASP A 129 -4.06 23.59 -24.27
C ASP A 129 -4.16 24.97 -23.58
N GLU A 130 -4.68 25.95 -24.31
CA GLU A 130 -4.87 27.32 -23.82
C GLU A 130 -5.87 27.39 -22.66
N GLU A 131 -6.87 26.51 -22.63
CA GLU A 131 -7.91 26.46 -21.59
C GLU A 131 -7.43 25.84 -20.28
N LYS A 132 -6.26 25.21 -20.27
CA LYS A 132 -5.68 24.52 -19.10
C LYS A 132 -6.68 23.64 -18.37
N LYS A 133 -7.37 22.79 -19.13
CA LYS A 133 -8.41 21.87 -18.61
C LYS A 133 -7.90 20.98 -17.48
N ILE A 134 -6.61 20.66 -17.51
CA ILE A 134 -5.95 19.88 -16.47
C ILE A 134 -4.61 20.49 -16.09
N ILE A 135 -4.21 20.24 -14.85
CA ILE A 135 -2.91 20.62 -14.30
C ILE A 135 -2.22 19.37 -13.78
N LEU A 136 -1.04 19.06 -14.35
CA LEU A 136 -0.23 17.98 -13.80
C LEU A 136 0.37 18.41 -12.46
N SER A 137 0.22 17.54 -11.47
CA SER A 137 0.70 17.82 -10.13
C SER A 137 1.27 16.56 -9.46
N THR A 138 2.07 16.77 -8.43
CA THR A 138 2.46 15.69 -7.52
C THR A 138 1.56 15.72 -6.28
N PRO A 139 1.36 14.59 -5.59
CA PRO A 139 0.56 14.56 -4.36
C PRO A 139 1.02 15.60 -3.32
N SER A 140 2.33 15.79 -3.18
CA SER A 140 2.88 16.77 -2.25
C SER A 140 2.61 18.22 -2.67
N LEU A 141 2.63 18.52 -3.96
CA LEU A 141 2.34 19.86 -4.47
C LEU A 141 0.86 20.17 -4.34
N PHE A 142 -0.01 19.24 -4.73
CA PHE A 142 -1.45 19.35 -4.59
C PHE A 142 -1.85 19.63 -3.13
N ARG A 143 -1.29 18.89 -2.17
CA ARG A 143 -1.55 19.11 -0.74
C ARG A 143 -1.12 20.47 -0.21
N LYS A 144 -0.06 21.06 -0.75
CA LYS A 144 0.39 22.42 -0.38
C LYS A 144 -0.66 23.50 -0.66
N ASN A 145 -1.46 23.30 -1.68
CA ASN A 145 -2.53 24.21 -2.06
C ASN A 145 -3.75 24.12 -1.11
N LYS A 146 -3.67 23.30 -0.06
CA LYS A 146 -4.73 23.10 0.94
C LYS A 146 -6.08 22.79 0.30
N PRO A 147 -6.18 21.77 -0.55
CA PRO A 147 -7.44 21.44 -1.23
C PRO A 147 -8.52 21.09 -0.21
N TYR A 148 -9.75 21.27 -0.61
CA TYR A 148 -10.89 20.78 0.18
C TYR A 148 -10.80 19.27 0.32
N LYS A 149 -10.97 18.76 1.55
CA LYS A 149 -10.88 17.32 1.86
C LYS A 149 -12.16 16.88 2.54
N ILE A 150 -12.60 15.68 2.22
CA ILE A 150 -13.79 15.09 2.83
C ILE A 150 -13.37 14.17 3.96
N PRO A 151 -13.87 14.37 5.19
CA PRO A 151 -13.67 13.41 6.26
C PRO A 151 -14.44 12.13 5.96
N ALA A 152 -13.76 11.00 5.96
CA ALA A 152 -14.39 9.70 5.77
C ALA A 152 -13.66 8.61 6.56
N TYR A 153 -14.43 7.67 7.09
CA TYR A 153 -13.90 6.42 7.63
C TYR A 153 -13.72 5.43 6.49
N ILE A 154 -12.54 4.82 6.43
CA ILE A 154 -12.23 3.77 5.48
C ILE A 154 -12.04 2.48 6.27
N SER A 155 -12.92 1.52 6.06
CA SER A 155 -12.83 0.21 6.71
C SER A 155 -11.58 -0.55 6.27
N SER A 156 -11.12 -1.45 7.11
CA SER A 156 -10.03 -2.37 6.77
C SER A 156 -10.37 -3.14 5.50
N GLY A 157 -9.39 -3.31 4.64
CA GLY A 157 -9.60 -3.97 3.37
C GLY A 157 -8.31 -4.24 2.60
N ILE A 158 -8.46 -4.95 1.50
CA ILE A 158 -7.39 -5.39 0.62
C ILE A 158 -7.83 -5.18 -0.83
N ASN A 159 -6.87 -5.03 -1.73
CA ASN A 159 -7.10 -4.91 -3.17
C ASN A 159 -8.01 -6.04 -3.71
N LYS A 160 -8.93 -5.69 -4.61
CA LYS A 160 -9.87 -6.65 -5.22
C LYS A 160 -9.18 -7.80 -5.97
N ASN A 161 -8.01 -7.57 -6.53
CA ASN A 161 -7.27 -8.62 -7.23
C ASN A 161 -6.79 -9.70 -6.26
N VAL A 162 -6.37 -9.30 -5.07
CA VAL A 162 -6.01 -10.23 -4.00
C VAL A 162 -7.23 -11.02 -3.53
N ILE A 163 -8.38 -10.36 -3.37
CA ILE A 163 -9.64 -11.04 -3.02
C ILE A 163 -10.02 -12.08 -4.07
N ARG A 164 -9.95 -11.74 -5.36
CA ARG A 164 -10.23 -12.69 -6.45
C ARG A 164 -9.28 -13.89 -6.44
N TYR A 165 -8.02 -13.65 -6.13
CA TYR A 165 -7.04 -14.72 -5.99
C TYR A 165 -7.41 -15.67 -4.84
N ILE A 166 -7.80 -15.14 -3.68
CA ILE A 166 -8.25 -15.93 -2.54
C ILE A 166 -9.51 -16.74 -2.91
N ASP A 167 -10.48 -16.11 -3.54
CA ASP A 167 -11.72 -16.77 -3.98
C ASP A 167 -11.41 -17.93 -4.95
N SER A 168 -10.41 -17.78 -5.82
CA SER A 168 -9.98 -18.84 -6.73
C SER A 168 -9.34 -20.04 -6.03
N ILE A 169 -8.64 -19.82 -4.91
CA ILE A 169 -7.99 -20.88 -4.12
C ILE A 169 -8.99 -21.55 -3.19
N SER A 170 -9.83 -20.77 -2.51
CA SER A 170 -10.72 -21.26 -1.46
C SER A 170 -11.98 -21.94 -2.00
N GLY A 171 -12.32 -21.74 -3.27
CA GLY A 171 -13.55 -22.25 -3.86
C GLY A 171 -14.84 -21.73 -3.22
N LYS A 172 -14.76 -20.73 -2.36
CA LYS A 172 -15.87 -20.11 -1.64
C LYS A 172 -15.93 -18.64 -2.02
N ASN A 173 -17.13 -18.12 -2.29
CA ASN A 173 -17.37 -16.68 -2.27
C ASN A 173 -17.19 -16.19 -0.83
N VAL A 174 -16.00 -15.77 -0.49
CA VAL A 174 -15.65 -15.36 0.86
C VAL A 174 -16.13 -13.91 1.07
N ASN A 175 -16.69 -13.64 2.24
CA ASN A 175 -17.24 -12.34 2.60
C ASN A 175 -16.26 -11.19 2.35
N LYS A 176 -16.75 -10.09 1.81
CA LYS A 176 -16.02 -8.95 1.23
C LYS A 176 -15.14 -8.12 2.19
N ASN A 177 -15.09 -8.44 3.47
CA ASN A 177 -14.37 -7.68 4.48
C ASN A 177 -13.17 -8.48 5.01
N TYR A 178 -12.14 -8.61 4.17
CA TYR A 178 -10.88 -9.19 4.64
C TYR A 178 -10.08 -8.15 5.41
N THR A 179 -9.68 -8.50 6.60
CA THR A 179 -8.56 -7.86 7.28
C THR A 179 -7.26 -8.53 6.83
N ILE A 180 -6.12 -7.89 7.09
CA ILE A 180 -4.82 -8.49 6.80
C ILE A 180 -4.65 -9.84 7.53
N HIS A 181 -5.18 -9.99 8.74
CA HIS A 181 -5.12 -11.22 9.51
C HIS A 181 -5.92 -12.35 8.85
N SER A 182 -7.18 -12.11 8.49
CA SER A 182 -8.00 -13.11 7.80
C SER A 182 -7.44 -13.49 6.42
N PHE A 183 -6.73 -12.57 5.76
CA PHE A 183 -6.01 -12.87 4.53
C PHE A 183 -4.84 -13.83 4.76
N MET A 184 -4.10 -13.67 5.84
CA MET A 184 -2.95 -14.51 6.16
C MET A 184 -3.33 -15.98 6.40
N ASP A 185 -4.57 -16.28 6.83
CA ASP A 185 -5.07 -17.65 7.02
C ASP A 185 -5.08 -18.45 5.70
N PHE A 186 -5.22 -17.77 4.56
CA PHE A 186 -5.17 -18.41 3.23
C PHE A 186 -3.74 -18.61 2.70
N LEU A 187 -2.73 -18.13 3.43
CA LEU A 187 -1.32 -18.19 3.04
C LEU A 187 -0.47 -18.85 4.13
N PRO A 188 -0.63 -20.14 4.40
CA PRO A 188 0.01 -20.80 5.55
C PRO A 188 1.54 -20.64 5.56
N GLN A 189 2.18 -20.62 4.41
CA GLN A 189 3.63 -20.38 4.31
C GLN A 189 4.00 -18.90 4.56
N GLY A 190 3.17 -17.98 4.09
CA GLY A 190 3.31 -16.54 4.35
C GLY A 190 3.06 -16.24 5.82
N TYR A 191 2.07 -16.88 6.42
CA TYR A 191 1.73 -16.74 7.83
C TYR A 191 2.90 -17.18 8.74
N LYS A 192 3.49 -18.35 8.48
CA LYS A 192 4.69 -18.80 9.23
C LYS A 192 5.84 -17.81 9.14
N LEU A 193 6.08 -17.24 7.96
CA LEU A 193 7.09 -16.21 7.77
C LEU A 193 6.76 -14.95 8.56
N TYR A 194 5.51 -14.51 8.52
CA TYR A 194 5.01 -13.35 9.27
C TYR A 194 5.20 -13.51 10.78
N CYS A 195 4.79 -14.66 11.34
CA CYS A 195 4.99 -14.97 12.76
C CYS A 195 6.48 -14.91 13.14
N ARG A 196 7.36 -15.48 12.29
CA ARG A 196 8.81 -15.41 12.54
C ARG A 196 9.34 -13.96 12.53
N ILE A 197 8.82 -13.12 11.63
CA ILE A 197 9.15 -11.69 11.58
C ILE A 197 8.73 -10.99 12.88
N LEU A 198 7.53 -11.25 13.38
CA LEU A 198 7.03 -10.69 14.65
C LEU A 198 7.92 -11.09 15.81
N TYR A 199 8.20 -12.38 15.95
CA TYR A 199 9.07 -12.91 17.01
C TYR A 199 10.44 -12.23 17.01
N LEU A 200 11.12 -12.19 15.88
CA LEU A 200 12.44 -11.59 15.79
C LEU A 200 12.40 -10.07 15.99
N SER A 201 11.31 -9.41 15.64
CA SER A 201 11.10 -8.00 15.97
C SER A 201 11.06 -7.77 17.48
N MET A 202 10.40 -8.66 18.24
CA MET A 202 10.42 -8.61 19.70
C MET A 202 11.82 -8.82 20.27
N LEU A 203 12.56 -9.83 19.78
CA LEU A 203 13.94 -10.07 20.21
C LEU A 203 14.86 -8.86 19.98
N ILE A 204 14.79 -8.24 18.80
CA ILE A 204 15.57 -7.04 18.49
C ILE A 204 15.24 -5.90 19.46
N ASN A 205 13.96 -5.75 19.83
CA ASN A 205 13.56 -4.68 20.76
C ASN A 205 14.11 -4.90 22.17
N GLN A 206 14.39 -6.14 22.57
CA GLN A 206 15.02 -6.49 23.83
C GLN A 206 16.53 -6.15 23.88
N ILE A 207 17.20 -5.97 22.74
CA ILE A 207 18.62 -5.57 22.71
C ILE A 207 18.76 -4.18 23.35
N LYS A 208 19.39 -4.16 24.52
CA LYS A 208 19.71 -2.93 25.27
C LYS A 208 21.21 -2.65 25.15
N ASN A 209 21.59 -1.37 25.19
CA ASN A 209 22.97 -0.89 25.27
C ASN A 209 23.90 -1.16 24.06
N ASP A 210 23.45 -1.88 23.05
CA ASP A 210 24.21 -2.12 21.82
C ASP A 210 23.46 -1.59 20.59
N LYS A 211 23.70 -0.32 20.31
CA LYS A 211 23.00 0.38 19.21
C LYS A 211 23.41 -0.12 17.83
N MET A 212 24.68 -0.55 17.68
CA MET A 212 25.19 -1.04 16.41
C MET A 212 24.54 -2.38 16.06
N ARG A 213 24.62 -3.32 16.98
CA ARG A 213 24.00 -4.65 16.84
C ARG A 213 22.48 -4.55 16.59
N LYS A 214 21.80 -3.68 17.36
CA LYS A 214 20.36 -3.44 17.16
C LYS A 214 20.05 -2.88 15.78
N ARG A 215 20.89 -2.00 15.25
CA ARG A 215 20.72 -1.44 13.90
C ARG A 215 20.92 -2.53 12.84
N ASP A 216 22.00 -3.28 12.94
CA ASP A 216 22.35 -4.32 11.96
C ASP A 216 21.28 -5.42 11.92
N ALA A 217 20.75 -5.83 13.08
CA ALA A 217 19.63 -6.75 13.16
C ALA A 217 18.36 -6.16 12.52
N LYS A 218 18.05 -4.88 12.74
CA LYS A 218 16.89 -4.21 12.12
C LYS A 218 17.00 -4.13 10.59
N GLU A 219 18.17 -3.83 10.06
CA GLU A 219 18.38 -3.77 8.60
C GLU A 219 18.09 -5.13 7.95
N LYS A 220 18.54 -6.21 8.57
CA LYS A 220 18.21 -7.57 8.11
C LYS A 220 16.75 -7.92 8.24
N LEU A 221 16.10 -7.53 9.35
CA LEU A 221 14.67 -7.72 9.53
C LEU A 221 13.87 -6.98 8.45
N TRP A 222 14.20 -5.73 8.17
CA TRP A 222 13.53 -4.95 7.13
C TRP A 222 13.67 -5.57 5.73
N ALA A 223 14.85 -6.15 5.43
CA ALA A 223 15.05 -6.88 4.18
C ALA A 223 14.13 -8.12 4.06
N ALA A 224 13.82 -8.77 5.20
CA ALA A 224 12.91 -9.91 5.24
C ALA A 224 11.42 -9.53 5.18
N GLN A 225 11.07 -8.27 5.45
CA GLN A 225 9.67 -7.78 5.47
C GLN A 225 9.12 -7.43 4.08
N ASN A 226 9.76 -7.85 3.01
CA ASN A 226 9.27 -7.61 1.66
C ASN A 226 7.94 -8.36 1.42
N GLY A 227 6.88 -7.63 1.05
CA GLY A 227 5.56 -8.20 0.82
C GLY A 227 5.53 -9.36 -0.18
N ASN A 228 6.41 -9.36 -1.19
CA ASN A 228 6.52 -10.46 -2.15
C ASN A 228 6.95 -11.81 -1.50
N CYS A 229 7.52 -11.79 -0.31
CA CYS A 229 7.87 -13.01 0.43
C CYS A 229 6.62 -13.64 1.07
N ILE A 230 5.64 -12.83 1.40
CA ILE A 230 4.40 -13.23 2.08
C ILE A 230 3.34 -13.63 1.06
N ILE A 231 3.04 -12.73 0.12
CA ILE A 231 2.03 -12.91 -0.92
C ILE A 231 2.74 -13.51 -2.14
N SER A 232 2.65 -14.82 -2.30
CA SER A 232 3.08 -15.44 -3.53
C SER A 232 1.90 -15.66 -4.45
N ASN A 233 1.91 -15.00 -5.59
CA ASN A 233 1.09 -15.47 -6.69
C ASN A 233 1.66 -16.78 -7.20
N GLU A 234 0.92 -17.88 -7.11
CA GLU A 234 1.30 -19.18 -7.67
C GLU A 234 1.56 -19.11 -9.19
N THR A 235 1.06 -18.07 -9.84
CA THR A 235 1.35 -17.76 -11.25
C THR A 235 2.80 -17.34 -11.51
N SER A 236 3.57 -17.01 -10.48
CA SER A 236 5.02 -16.69 -10.59
C SER A 236 5.88 -17.83 -10.03
N ILE A 237 5.68 -19.01 -10.52
CA ILE A 237 6.21 -20.32 -10.04
C ILE A 237 7.73 -20.37 -9.78
N GLY A 238 8.53 -19.44 -10.24
CA GLY A 238 9.98 -19.49 -10.02
C GLY A 238 10.51 -18.52 -8.96
N PHE A 239 9.86 -17.42 -8.74
CA PHE A 239 10.41 -16.31 -7.95
C PHE A 239 10.05 -16.37 -6.47
N THR A 240 8.94 -16.97 -6.10
CA THR A 240 8.44 -16.97 -4.72
C THR A 240 9.32 -17.75 -3.78
N SER A 241 9.82 -18.90 -4.20
CA SER A 241 10.76 -19.71 -3.39
C SER A 241 12.06 -18.94 -3.14
N PHE A 242 12.55 -18.21 -4.15
CA PHE A 242 13.74 -17.38 -4.03
C PHE A 242 13.55 -16.24 -3.02
N TYR A 243 12.45 -15.49 -3.11
CA TYR A 243 12.17 -14.42 -2.15
C TYR A 243 12.00 -14.95 -0.73
N ARG A 244 11.32 -16.08 -0.55
CA ARG A 244 11.17 -16.71 0.77
C ARG A 244 12.47 -17.22 1.33
N GLN A 245 13.30 -17.86 0.52
CA GLN A 245 14.64 -18.30 0.93
C GLN A 245 15.50 -17.12 1.41
N ASN A 246 15.48 -16.02 0.66
CA ASN A 246 16.19 -14.81 1.05
C ASN A 246 15.63 -14.18 2.34
N ALA A 247 14.30 -14.19 2.51
CA ALA A 247 13.68 -13.73 3.74
C ALA A 247 14.12 -14.59 4.93
N TYR A 248 14.02 -15.92 4.85
CA TYR A 248 14.46 -16.82 5.91
C TYR A 248 15.96 -16.69 6.21
N LYS A 249 16.81 -16.55 5.18
CA LYS A 249 18.24 -16.27 5.38
C LYS A 249 18.46 -15.01 6.22
N ASN A 250 17.79 -13.91 5.86
CA ASN A 250 17.89 -12.68 6.64
C ASN A 250 17.35 -12.84 8.06
N LEU A 251 16.26 -13.60 8.27
CA LEU A 251 15.73 -13.86 9.61
C LEU A 251 16.68 -14.74 10.46
N MET A 252 17.36 -15.70 9.86
CA MET A 252 18.42 -16.47 10.55
C MET A 252 19.59 -15.56 10.93
N ASP A 253 20.01 -14.64 10.05
CA ASP A 253 21.02 -13.64 10.38
C ASP A 253 20.57 -12.73 11.53
N VAL A 254 19.31 -12.29 11.55
CA VAL A 254 18.72 -11.52 12.66
C VAL A 254 18.83 -12.28 13.98
N GLU A 255 18.43 -13.54 13.97
CA GLU A 255 18.46 -14.36 15.19
C GLU A 255 19.90 -14.54 15.69
N LYS A 256 20.84 -14.85 14.80
CA LYS A 256 22.26 -14.95 15.12
C LYS A 256 22.77 -13.65 15.75
N ILE A 257 22.57 -12.50 15.09
CA ILE A 257 23.00 -11.19 15.61
C ILE A 257 22.36 -10.91 16.97
N SER A 258 21.07 -11.24 17.14
CA SER A 258 20.34 -11.00 18.39
C SER A 258 20.86 -11.87 19.55
N ARG A 259 21.34 -13.07 19.27
CA ARG A 259 21.81 -14.04 20.27
C ARG A 259 23.33 -14.08 20.47
N GLU A 260 24.13 -13.32 19.71
CA GLU A 260 25.62 -13.34 19.76
C GLU A 260 26.21 -13.07 21.14
N SER A 261 25.43 -12.48 22.08
CA SER A 261 25.89 -12.22 23.45
C SER A 261 25.35 -13.24 24.48
N CYS A 262 24.63 -14.24 24.05
CA CYS A 262 24.03 -15.25 24.92
C CYS A 262 24.57 -16.63 24.52
N GLU A 263 25.00 -17.42 25.50
CA GLU A 263 25.17 -18.84 25.27
C GLU A 263 23.85 -19.44 24.80
N PHE A 264 23.89 -20.20 23.72
CA PHE A 264 22.71 -20.90 23.24
C PHE A 264 22.33 -21.97 24.28
N THR A 265 21.24 -21.73 24.96
CA THR A 265 20.59 -22.76 25.80
C THR A 265 19.36 -23.23 25.04
N GLU A 266 19.27 -24.53 24.81
CA GLU A 266 18.03 -25.12 24.31
C GLU A 266 16.93 -24.85 25.35
N SER A 267 15.94 -24.07 24.97
CA SER A 267 14.77 -23.78 25.81
C SER A 267 13.52 -23.90 24.97
N VAL A 268 12.46 -24.40 25.58
CA VAL A 268 11.13 -24.35 25.01
C VAL A 268 10.42 -23.19 25.70
N ASP A 269 10.16 -22.13 24.96
CA ASP A 269 9.47 -20.97 25.46
C ASP A 269 7.97 -21.04 25.10
N SER A 270 7.12 -20.66 26.03
CA SER A 270 5.67 -20.58 25.79
C SER A 270 5.24 -19.11 25.76
N PHE A 271 4.84 -18.65 24.60
CA PHE A 271 4.30 -17.30 24.43
C PHE A 271 3.43 -17.20 23.17
N ASP A 272 2.60 -16.17 23.11
CA ASP A 272 1.76 -15.86 21.94
C ASP A 272 2.65 -15.38 20.77
N TYR A 273 3.03 -16.33 19.92
CA TYR A 273 3.96 -16.12 18.82
C TYR A 273 3.34 -15.37 17.63
N ASN A 274 2.05 -15.55 17.44
CA ASN A 274 1.30 -15.03 16.29
C ASN A 274 0.36 -13.87 16.66
N ASN A 275 0.28 -13.51 17.96
CA ASN A 275 -0.63 -12.53 18.55
C ASN A 275 -2.12 -12.86 18.32
N ASP A 276 -2.49 -14.14 18.43
CA ASP A 276 -3.88 -14.59 18.37
C ASP A 276 -4.56 -14.72 19.76
N GLY A 277 -3.82 -14.47 20.83
CA GLY A 277 -4.27 -14.55 22.21
C GLY A 277 -4.02 -15.89 22.87
N PHE A 278 -3.43 -16.86 22.18
CA PHE A 278 -3.04 -18.16 22.72
C PHE A 278 -1.52 -18.31 22.69
N ASN A 279 -0.99 -19.00 23.68
CA ASN A 279 0.46 -19.26 23.72
C ASN A 279 0.81 -20.51 22.94
N GLU A 280 1.82 -20.41 22.07
CA GLU A 280 2.47 -21.54 21.44
C GLU A 280 3.75 -21.93 22.18
N TYR A 281 4.18 -23.16 21.97
CA TYR A 281 5.49 -23.66 22.42
C TYR A 281 6.47 -23.62 21.25
N ILE A 282 7.57 -22.89 21.39
CA ILE A 282 8.61 -22.70 20.39
C ILE A 282 9.96 -23.11 20.93
#